data_96a408537a5eade46ffc21c4e4c8d1b7
#
_entry.id   96a408537a5eade46ffc21c4e4c8d1b7
#
_cell.length_a   1.000
_cell.length_b   1.000
_cell.length_c   1.000
_cell.angle_alpha   90.00
_cell.angle_beta   90.00
_cell.angle_gamma   90.00
#
_symmetry.space_group_name_H-M   'P 1'
#
loop_
_entity.id
_entity.type
_entity.pdbx_description
1 polymer ?
#
loop_
_entity_poly.entity_id
_entity_poly.type
_entity_poly.pdbx_seq_one_letter_code
_entity_poly.pdbx_strand_id
1 'polypeptide(L)'
;MAIFDLSLSPKNAKKEQERVLVKLLRKAKNTAFGKAYNFDQILMSNEPAVAFKKNVPLFNYNKIYKEWWVKSLEGETDVCWPGKIQYYALSSGTSEAASKYIPVTKELLAGNKAIMVKQLLTLLHYKNVPHSSIAKGWLTIGGSTDLQKGDGYYAGDLSGITAKKAPIWFRPFYKPGKKIAKERDWHKKLEEIVEKAPSWDIGFVVGVPAWVQMCFEMIIERYKLNNIHDLWPNLSFYGHGGMSFEPYKIGFERLLGKPLTYIETYLASEGFLAYQDHQNATGMRLVTDEHIYFEFVPFNEKNFDDLGELKENAVIYSIDEIEEGIDYAILITTTGGAWRYLIGDTIKFIDKENTQIIITGRTKHFLSLVGEHLSVDNMNKAIDAVSAEFNISIPEYTVTGVPYGSFFAHKWYIACNDSIDPVVLAKAIDQKLCSLNDDYAIERNSALKDISVQILKEEVIRGFMEFQGKLGGQHKFPRVLKGKQLEAFETFLQNNQSPC
;
A
#
# COMPACT_ATOMS: atom_id res chain seq x y z
N MET A 1 22.10 4.70 32.42
CA MET A 1 20.94 4.39 31.59
C MET A 1 20.69 5.60 30.72
N ALA A 2 21.22 5.62 29.49
CA ALA A 2 21.08 6.77 28.60
C ALA A 2 19.61 6.79 28.12
N ILE A 3 18.91 7.84 28.54
CA ILE A 3 17.58 8.15 28.01
C ILE A 3 17.81 8.42 26.51
N PHE A 4 17.35 7.51 25.65
CA PHE A 4 17.27 7.78 24.23
C PHE A 4 16.32 8.97 24.05
N ASP A 5 16.90 10.14 23.78
CA ASP A 5 16.17 11.32 23.39
C ASP A 5 15.59 11.06 22.01
N LEU A 6 14.30 10.73 21.96
CA LEU A 6 13.55 10.44 20.74
C LEU A 6 13.08 11.72 20.04
N SER A 7 13.44 12.90 20.54
CA SER A 7 13.11 14.17 19.91
C SER A 7 14.04 14.44 18.72
N LEU A 8 13.58 14.10 17.53
CA LEU A 8 14.26 14.49 16.30
C LEU A 8 13.70 15.82 15.80
N SER A 9 14.52 16.86 15.84
CA SER A 9 14.19 18.13 15.18
C SER A 9 14.52 18.03 13.67
N PRO A 10 13.91 18.82 12.76
CA PRO A 10 14.16 18.79 11.32
C PRO A 10 15.60 19.06 10.93
N LYS A 11 16.33 19.84 11.75
CA LYS A 11 17.76 20.05 11.57
C LYS A 11 18.56 18.74 11.67
N ASN A 12 18.03 17.76 12.40
CA ASN A 12 18.59 16.42 12.47
C ASN A 12 18.17 15.54 11.29
N ALA A 13 16.95 15.67 10.76
CA ALA A 13 16.44 14.84 9.67
C ALA A 13 17.29 14.98 8.39
N LYS A 14 17.68 16.20 7.99
CA LYS A 14 18.61 16.42 6.87
C LYS A 14 19.93 15.69 7.08
N LYS A 15 20.56 15.93 8.22
CA LYS A 15 21.85 15.35 8.56
C LYS A 15 21.81 13.81 8.63
N GLU A 16 20.71 13.27 9.13
CA GLU A 16 20.48 11.84 9.18
C GLU A 16 20.28 11.25 7.79
N GLN A 17 19.51 11.90 6.94
CA GLN A 17 19.28 11.49 5.57
C GLN A 17 20.57 11.52 4.75
N GLU A 18 21.40 12.54 4.88
CA GLU A 18 22.73 12.60 4.26
C GLU A 18 23.63 11.44 4.74
N ARG A 19 23.63 11.16 6.05
CA ARG A 19 24.36 10.03 6.63
C ARG A 19 23.86 8.68 6.09
N VAL A 20 22.53 8.51 5.97
CA VAL A 20 21.90 7.31 5.42
C VAL A 20 22.32 7.15 3.96
N LEU A 21 22.21 8.20 3.14
CA LEU A 21 22.63 8.15 1.73
C LEU A 21 24.09 7.73 1.58
N VAL A 22 25.00 8.37 2.31
CA VAL A 22 26.43 8.03 2.27
C VAL A 22 26.67 6.57 2.67
N LYS A 23 25.95 6.04 3.67
CA LYS A 23 26.01 4.63 4.09
C LYS A 23 25.55 3.69 2.98
N LEU A 24 24.44 4.01 2.30
CA LEU A 24 23.92 3.23 1.18
C LEU A 24 24.89 3.21 0.01
N LEU A 25 25.40 4.38 -0.41
CA LEU A 25 26.38 4.50 -1.48
C LEU A 25 27.67 3.72 -1.19
N ARG A 26 28.24 3.87 0.02
CA ARG A 26 29.45 3.11 0.44
C ARG A 26 29.26 1.61 0.36
N LYS A 27 28.08 1.13 0.76
CA LYS A 27 27.78 -0.30 0.73
C LYS A 27 27.65 -0.83 -0.69
N ALA A 28 27.04 -0.05 -1.59
CA ALA A 28 26.71 -0.47 -2.95
C ALA A 28 27.74 -0.05 -4.02
N LYS A 29 28.80 0.69 -3.68
CA LYS A 29 29.76 1.23 -4.65
C LYS A 29 30.41 0.21 -5.58
N ASN A 30 30.59 -1.03 -5.12
CA ASN A 30 31.18 -2.11 -5.89
C ASN A 30 30.18 -2.93 -6.71
N THR A 31 28.88 -2.67 -6.57
CA THR A 31 27.85 -3.32 -7.38
C THR A 31 27.89 -2.85 -8.82
N ALA A 32 27.23 -3.58 -9.73
CA ALA A 32 27.10 -3.16 -11.13
C ALA A 32 26.43 -1.77 -11.23
N PHE A 33 25.37 -1.52 -10.45
CA PHE A 33 24.69 -0.22 -10.38
C PHE A 33 25.62 0.88 -9.84
N GLY A 34 26.33 0.62 -8.75
CA GLY A 34 27.24 1.59 -8.13
C GLY A 34 28.38 2.01 -9.06
N LYS A 35 28.93 1.05 -9.85
CA LYS A 35 29.94 1.32 -10.87
C LYS A 35 29.39 2.11 -12.04
N ALA A 36 28.19 1.74 -12.55
CA ALA A 36 27.54 2.43 -13.67
C ALA A 36 27.24 3.91 -13.37
N TYR A 37 26.91 4.23 -12.12
CA TYR A 37 26.60 5.59 -11.70
C TYR A 37 27.70 6.26 -10.87
N ASN A 38 28.95 5.71 -10.93
CA ASN A 38 30.15 6.29 -10.32
C ASN A 38 30.00 6.65 -8.83
N PHE A 39 29.51 5.74 -7.99
CA PHE A 39 29.30 5.99 -6.56
C PHE A 39 30.58 6.39 -5.81
N ASP A 40 31.76 5.95 -6.25
CA ASP A 40 33.03 6.40 -5.67
C ASP A 40 33.25 7.91 -5.89
N GLN A 41 32.94 8.43 -7.07
CA GLN A 41 33.06 9.88 -7.36
C GLN A 41 32.02 10.70 -6.58
N ILE A 42 30.79 10.17 -6.46
CA ILE A 42 29.73 10.81 -5.63
C ILE A 42 30.19 10.89 -4.17
N LEU A 43 30.78 9.83 -3.63
CA LEU A 43 31.29 9.77 -2.25
C LEU A 43 32.48 10.72 -2.00
N MET A 44 33.26 11.05 -3.03
CA MET A 44 34.39 12.00 -2.97
C MET A 44 33.94 13.45 -3.09
N SER A 45 32.69 13.70 -3.48
CA SER A 45 32.14 15.05 -3.58
C SER A 45 31.99 15.71 -2.20
N ASN A 46 32.16 17.05 -2.16
CA ASN A 46 31.87 17.82 -0.95
C ASN A 46 30.38 17.77 -0.56
N GLU A 47 29.50 17.56 -1.54
CA GLU A 47 28.05 17.47 -1.38
C GLU A 47 27.50 16.19 -2.04
N PRO A 48 27.65 15.01 -1.39
CA PRO A 48 27.25 13.74 -1.97
C PRO A 48 25.78 13.68 -2.39
N ALA A 49 24.86 14.32 -1.67
CA ALA A 49 23.45 14.35 -2.01
C ALA A 49 23.17 15.09 -3.32
N VAL A 50 23.83 16.22 -3.54
CA VAL A 50 23.74 16.99 -4.81
C VAL A 50 24.34 16.18 -5.96
N ALA A 51 25.53 15.62 -5.75
CA ALA A 51 26.17 14.75 -6.75
C ALA A 51 25.31 13.53 -7.09
N PHE A 52 24.66 12.91 -6.11
CA PHE A 52 23.75 11.78 -6.28
C PHE A 52 22.53 12.16 -7.15
N LYS A 53 21.85 13.26 -6.82
CA LYS A 53 20.73 13.78 -7.61
C LYS A 53 21.11 14.03 -9.09
N LYS A 54 22.33 14.49 -9.33
CA LYS A 54 22.83 14.81 -10.68
C LYS A 54 23.20 13.56 -11.50
N ASN A 55 23.78 12.54 -10.86
CA ASN A 55 24.39 11.42 -11.58
C ASN A 55 23.47 10.18 -11.66
N VAL A 56 22.52 10.03 -10.75
CA VAL A 56 21.61 8.88 -10.72
C VAL A 56 20.24 9.30 -11.24
N PRO A 57 19.72 8.67 -12.31
CA PRO A 57 18.42 9.00 -12.86
C PRO A 57 17.29 8.52 -11.93
N LEU A 58 16.07 8.97 -12.23
CA LEU A 58 14.86 8.51 -11.58
C LEU A 58 14.40 7.17 -12.19
N PHE A 59 13.87 6.33 -11.34
CA PHE A 59 13.33 5.03 -11.74
C PHE A 59 11.87 4.89 -11.29
N ASN A 60 11.03 4.39 -12.19
CA ASN A 60 9.80 3.69 -11.88
C ASN A 60 10.06 2.17 -11.90
N TYR A 61 9.04 1.35 -11.56
CA TYR A 61 9.21 -0.10 -11.52
C TYR A 61 9.67 -0.68 -12.86
N ASN A 62 9.03 -0.31 -13.96
CA ASN A 62 9.32 -0.88 -15.28
C ASN A 62 10.77 -0.63 -15.71
N LYS A 63 11.27 0.59 -15.47
CA LYS A 63 12.63 0.97 -15.81
C LYS A 63 13.67 0.23 -14.95
N ILE A 64 13.52 0.26 -13.61
CA ILE A 64 14.50 -0.38 -12.73
C ILE A 64 14.48 -1.89 -12.85
N TYR A 65 13.29 -2.50 -13.07
CA TYR A 65 13.17 -3.93 -13.30
C TYR A 65 13.88 -4.34 -14.58
N LYS A 66 13.57 -3.69 -15.71
CA LYS A 66 14.12 -4.01 -17.02
C LYS A 66 15.64 -3.82 -17.11
N GLU A 67 16.15 -2.75 -16.52
CA GLU A 67 17.57 -2.40 -16.62
C GLU A 67 18.43 -3.17 -15.58
N TRP A 68 17.87 -3.47 -14.42
CA TRP A 68 18.65 -3.93 -13.26
C TRP A 68 18.07 -5.14 -12.53
N TRP A 69 16.84 -5.09 -12.00
CA TRP A 69 16.35 -6.12 -11.10
C TRP A 69 16.14 -7.47 -11.76
N VAL A 70 15.83 -7.52 -13.05
CA VAL A 70 15.73 -8.75 -13.83
C VAL A 70 17.03 -9.56 -13.76
N LYS A 71 18.19 -8.92 -13.82
CA LYS A 71 19.50 -9.57 -13.72
C LYS A 71 19.68 -10.28 -12.37
N SER A 72 19.26 -9.61 -11.28
CA SER A 72 19.26 -10.23 -9.94
C SER A 72 18.30 -11.41 -9.85
N LEU A 73 17.13 -11.33 -10.51
CA LEU A 73 16.14 -12.40 -10.57
C LEU A 73 16.66 -13.60 -11.36
N GLU A 74 17.43 -13.37 -12.41
CA GLU A 74 18.16 -14.37 -13.21
C GLU A 74 19.38 -14.95 -12.50
N GLY A 75 19.67 -14.47 -11.29
CA GLY A 75 20.68 -15.05 -10.38
C GLY A 75 22.02 -14.32 -10.35
N GLU A 76 22.18 -13.18 -11.07
CA GLU A 76 23.38 -12.36 -10.95
C GLU A 76 23.51 -11.79 -9.53
N THR A 77 24.75 -11.73 -9.05
CA THR A 77 25.10 -11.15 -7.76
C THR A 77 25.60 -9.72 -7.92
N ASP A 78 25.54 -8.95 -6.85
CA ASP A 78 26.11 -7.60 -6.80
C ASP A 78 25.55 -6.66 -7.88
N VAL A 79 24.26 -6.80 -8.24
CA VAL A 79 23.63 -5.96 -9.26
C VAL A 79 23.32 -4.57 -8.69
N CYS A 80 22.26 -4.42 -7.89
CA CYS A 80 21.88 -3.15 -7.24
C CYS A 80 22.31 -3.11 -5.77
N TRP A 81 22.49 -4.27 -5.14
CA TRP A 81 22.92 -4.41 -3.76
C TRP A 81 23.91 -5.57 -3.66
N PRO A 82 24.88 -5.54 -2.70
CA PRO A 82 25.87 -6.59 -2.57
C PRO A 82 25.28 -7.97 -2.28
N GLY A 83 25.81 -8.98 -2.94
CA GLY A 83 25.46 -10.39 -2.78
C GLY A 83 24.26 -10.82 -3.65
N LYS A 84 23.83 -12.07 -3.44
CA LYS A 84 22.70 -12.67 -4.14
C LYS A 84 21.39 -12.32 -3.45
N ILE A 85 20.41 -11.88 -4.21
CA ILE A 85 19.03 -11.66 -3.73
C ILE A 85 18.35 -13.02 -3.61
N GLN A 86 17.93 -13.38 -2.39
CA GLN A 86 17.29 -14.66 -2.10
C GLN A 86 15.77 -14.56 -1.98
N TYR A 87 15.25 -13.36 -1.74
CA TYR A 87 13.81 -13.12 -1.54
C TYR A 87 13.34 -11.96 -2.40
N TYR A 88 12.14 -12.13 -2.95
CA TYR A 88 11.41 -11.06 -3.65
C TYR A 88 10.04 -10.92 -3.03
N ALA A 89 9.68 -9.70 -2.65
CA ALA A 89 8.32 -9.38 -2.29
C ALA A 89 7.49 -9.27 -3.57
N LEU A 90 6.37 -9.99 -3.61
CA LEU A 90 5.38 -9.84 -4.66
C LEU A 90 4.46 -8.70 -4.27
N SER A 91 4.35 -7.73 -5.15
CA SER A 91 3.42 -6.61 -5.02
C SER A 91 2.56 -6.58 -6.29
N SER A 92 1.31 -6.19 -6.16
CA SER A 92 0.43 -6.09 -7.32
C SER A 92 1.02 -5.23 -8.42
N GLY A 93 0.96 -5.73 -9.63
CA GLY A 93 1.32 -4.99 -10.82
C GLY A 93 0.22 -3.96 -11.15
N THR A 94 0.59 -2.69 -11.26
CA THR A 94 -0.31 -1.62 -11.72
C THR A 94 -0.32 -1.46 -13.25
N SER A 95 0.47 -2.26 -13.98
CA SER A 95 0.62 -2.20 -15.44
C SER A 95 1.08 -3.54 -16.00
N GLU A 96 0.43 -3.97 -17.04
CA GLU A 96 0.81 -4.95 -18.09
C GLU A 96 1.02 -6.42 -17.72
N ALA A 97 1.24 -6.84 -16.49
CA ALA A 97 1.44 -8.26 -16.18
C ALA A 97 1.49 -8.52 -14.68
N ALA A 98 1.56 -9.81 -14.38
CA ALA A 98 1.98 -10.46 -13.14
C ALA A 98 2.67 -9.58 -12.08
N SER A 99 2.50 -9.98 -10.83
CA SER A 99 3.10 -9.38 -9.62
C SER A 99 4.49 -8.78 -9.83
N LYS A 100 4.72 -7.59 -9.29
CA LYS A 100 6.05 -6.95 -9.26
C LYS A 100 6.98 -7.72 -8.34
N TYR A 101 8.18 -8.01 -8.79
CA TYR A 101 9.24 -8.63 -8.01
C TYR A 101 10.13 -7.57 -7.36
N ILE A 102 9.90 -7.25 -6.10
CA ILE A 102 10.68 -6.26 -5.34
C ILE A 102 11.78 -6.99 -4.56
N PRO A 103 13.07 -6.66 -4.77
CA PRO A 103 14.17 -7.34 -4.08
C PRO A 103 14.12 -7.12 -2.55
N VAL A 104 14.25 -8.20 -1.79
CA VAL A 104 14.28 -8.18 -0.32
C VAL A 104 15.62 -8.71 0.17
N THR A 105 16.49 -7.81 0.58
CA THR A 105 17.81 -8.11 1.11
C THR A 105 17.77 -8.44 2.61
N LYS A 106 18.87 -8.98 3.13
CA LYS A 106 19.02 -9.21 4.57
C LYS A 106 19.04 -7.88 5.33
N GLU A 107 19.67 -6.88 4.75
CA GLU A 107 19.77 -5.53 5.32
C GLU A 107 18.42 -4.84 5.37
N LEU A 108 17.58 -4.99 4.33
CA LEU A 108 16.20 -4.47 4.33
C LEU A 108 15.37 -5.09 5.47
N LEU A 109 15.41 -6.42 5.60
CA LEU A 109 14.72 -7.12 6.68
C LEU A 109 15.24 -6.72 8.07
N ALA A 110 16.55 -6.51 8.21
CA ALA A 110 17.15 -6.06 9.47
C ALA A 110 16.71 -4.64 9.82
N GLY A 111 16.69 -3.73 8.85
CA GLY A 111 16.22 -2.36 9.02
C GLY A 111 14.73 -2.31 9.39
N ASN A 112 13.87 -3.01 8.64
CA ASN A 112 12.45 -3.10 8.96
C ASN A 112 12.22 -3.63 10.39
N LYS A 113 13.00 -4.64 10.81
CA LYS A 113 12.93 -5.16 12.17
C LYS A 113 13.37 -4.13 13.22
N ALA A 114 14.42 -3.34 12.94
CA ALA A 114 14.87 -2.29 13.86
C ALA A 114 13.79 -1.23 14.06
N ILE A 115 13.11 -0.82 12.99
CA ILE A 115 12.00 0.14 13.06
C ILE A 115 10.82 -0.44 13.84
N MET A 116 10.45 -1.70 13.59
CA MET A 116 9.41 -2.37 14.36
C MET A 116 9.71 -2.40 15.86
N VAL A 117 10.98 -2.65 16.23
CA VAL A 117 11.40 -2.59 17.65
C VAL A 117 11.29 -1.17 18.19
N LYS A 118 11.72 -0.14 17.41
CA LYS A 118 11.54 1.27 17.81
C LYS A 118 10.06 1.59 18.08
N GLN A 119 9.19 1.21 17.16
CA GLN A 119 7.74 1.40 17.31
C GLN A 119 7.19 0.71 18.58
N LEU A 120 7.61 -0.53 18.84
CA LEU A 120 7.19 -1.24 20.06
C LEU A 120 7.68 -0.55 21.33
N LEU A 121 8.87 0.04 21.31
CA LEU A 121 9.39 0.79 22.44
C LEU A 121 8.58 2.07 22.71
N THR A 122 8.00 2.70 21.68
CA THR A 122 7.12 3.87 21.88
C THR A 122 5.87 3.51 22.67
N LEU A 123 5.35 2.27 22.54
CA LEU A 123 4.17 1.82 23.29
C LEU A 123 4.38 1.83 24.81
N LEU A 124 5.62 1.71 25.26
CA LEU A 124 5.95 1.78 26.71
C LEU A 124 5.68 3.18 27.30
N HIS A 125 5.57 4.19 26.45
CA HIS A 125 5.27 5.57 26.87
C HIS A 125 3.77 5.92 26.74
N TYR A 126 2.94 5.01 26.18
CA TYR A 126 1.51 5.22 26.07
C TYR A 126 0.87 5.15 27.47
N LYS A 127 -0.02 6.12 27.75
CA LYS A 127 -0.72 6.20 29.03
C LYS A 127 -2.04 5.44 28.99
N ASN A 128 -2.46 4.90 30.13
CA ASN A 128 -3.75 4.22 30.30
C ASN A 128 -3.94 3.01 29.36
N VAL A 129 -2.85 2.34 28.96
CA VAL A 129 -2.89 1.12 28.18
C VAL A 129 -2.40 -0.08 29.00
N PRO A 130 -2.98 -1.26 28.84
CA PRO A 130 -2.55 -2.45 29.58
C PRO A 130 -1.28 -3.04 28.97
N HIS A 131 -0.10 -2.51 29.35
CA HIS A 131 1.19 -2.96 28.81
C HIS A 131 1.41 -4.48 28.96
N SER A 132 0.78 -5.13 29.94
CA SER A 132 0.82 -6.59 30.11
C SER A 132 0.26 -7.35 28.89
N SER A 133 -0.63 -6.72 28.11
CA SER A 133 -1.17 -7.30 26.89
C SER A 133 -0.11 -7.51 25.80
N ILE A 134 0.99 -6.73 25.80
CA ILE A 134 2.11 -6.91 24.88
C ILE A 134 2.81 -8.26 25.10
N ALA A 135 2.78 -8.80 26.31
CA ALA A 135 3.35 -10.10 26.66
C ALA A 135 2.40 -11.28 26.37
N LYS A 136 1.22 -11.02 25.79
CA LYS A 136 0.26 -12.04 25.36
C LYS A 136 0.50 -12.49 23.90
N GLY A 137 -0.40 -13.29 23.33
CA GLY A 137 -0.33 -13.69 21.95
C GLY A 137 -0.48 -12.53 20.96
N TRP A 138 0.27 -12.59 19.89
CA TRP A 138 0.24 -11.66 18.77
C TRP A 138 -0.36 -12.35 17.56
N LEU A 139 -1.63 -12.09 17.27
CA LEU A 139 -2.26 -12.60 16.07
C LEU A 139 -1.85 -11.73 14.87
N THR A 140 -1.10 -12.33 13.95
CA THR A 140 -0.70 -11.68 12.71
C THR A 140 -1.46 -12.28 11.54
N ILE A 141 -2.33 -11.49 10.94
CA ILE A 141 -3.12 -11.86 9.77
C ILE A 141 -2.44 -11.25 8.54
N GLY A 142 -1.75 -12.09 7.78
CA GLY A 142 -0.94 -11.66 6.63
C GLY A 142 -0.72 -12.80 5.64
N GLY A 143 0.10 -12.53 4.61
CA GLY A 143 0.41 -13.47 3.54
C GLY A 143 0.99 -14.80 4.00
N SER A 144 1.02 -15.78 3.08
CA SER A 144 1.54 -17.11 3.39
C SER A 144 3.06 -17.12 3.59
N THR A 145 3.53 -17.89 4.58
CA THR A 145 4.96 -18.19 4.77
C THR A 145 5.47 -19.31 3.86
N ASP A 146 4.58 -19.97 3.10
CA ASP A 146 4.92 -20.93 2.06
C ASP A 146 5.18 -20.19 0.74
N LEU A 147 6.39 -19.62 0.65
CA LEU A 147 6.81 -18.81 -0.47
C LEU A 147 6.94 -19.63 -1.76
N GLN A 148 6.65 -19.01 -2.88
CA GLN A 148 6.91 -19.59 -4.20
C GLN A 148 8.42 -19.77 -4.39
N LYS A 149 8.82 -20.93 -4.91
CA LYS A 149 10.22 -21.24 -5.19
C LYS A 149 10.50 -20.99 -6.66
N GLY A 150 11.38 -20.04 -6.94
CA GLY A 150 11.96 -19.82 -8.26
C GLY A 150 13.32 -20.47 -8.41
N ASP A 151 14.03 -20.16 -9.49
CA ASP A 151 15.41 -20.64 -9.73
C ASP A 151 16.40 -19.86 -8.86
N GLY A 152 16.69 -20.45 -7.70
CA GLY A 152 17.64 -19.89 -6.73
C GLY A 152 17.11 -18.74 -5.87
N TYR A 153 15.78 -18.48 -5.86
CA TYR A 153 15.14 -17.47 -5.02
C TYR A 153 13.78 -17.95 -4.48
N TYR A 154 13.22 -17.17 -3.58
CA TYR A 154 11.85 -17.32 -3.04
C TYR A 154 11.06 -16.04 -3.24
N ALA A 155 9.79 -16.15 -3.62
CA ALA A 155 8.90 -15.01 -3.81
C ALA A 155 7.58 -15.18 -3.02
N GLY A 156 7.02 -14.07 -2.56
CA GLY A 156 5.74 -14.03 -1.84
C GLY A 156 5.53 -12.69 -1.14
N ASP A 157 4.45 -12.53 -0.40
CA ASP A 157 4.20 -11.30 0.33
C ASP A 157 5.33 -10.94 1.29
N LEU A 158 5.63 -9.64 1.43
CA LEU A 158 6.64 -9.18 2.41
C LEU A 158 6.29 -9.62 3.83
N SER A 159 5.00 -9.61 4.20
CA SER A 159 4.52 -10.09 5.50
C SER A 159 4.82 -11.57 5.72
N GLY A 160 4.64 -12.41 4.71
CA GLY A 160 5.00 -13.83 4.73
C GLY A 160 6.51 -14.07 4.85
N ILE A 161 7.32 -13.30 4.10
CA ILE A 161 8.79 -13.33 4.18
C ILE A 161 9.24 -12.94 5.59
N THR A 162 8.70 -11.85 6.14
CA THR A 162 9.02 -11.35 7.48
C THR A 162 8.65 -12.34 8.57
N ALA A 163 7.45 -12.92 8.52
CA ALA A 163 6.98 -13.92 9.47
C ALA A 163 7.84 -15.20 9.42
N LYS A 164 8.26 -15.65 8.22
CA LYS A 164 9.20 -16.79 8.06
C LYS A 164 10.54 -16.53 8.73
N LYS A 165 10.99 -15.26 8.79
CA LYS A 165 12.26 -14.81 9.38
C LYS A 165 12.13 -14.29 10.80
N ALA A 166 10.94 -14.44 11.43
CA ALA A 166 10.72 -14.00 12.81
C ALA A 166 11.70 -14.67 13.79
N PRO A 167 12.19 -13.92 14.80
CA PRO A 167 13.14 -14.43 15.79
C PRO A 167 12.59 -15.65 16.55
N ILE A 168 13.48 -16.55 16.98
CA ILE A 168 13.06 -17.76 17.70
C ILE A 168 12.34 -17.42 19.02
N TRP A 169 12.80 -16.40 19.73
CA TRP A 169 12.20 -15.95 21.00
C TRP A 169 10.79 -15.39 20.85
N PHE A 170 10.40 -14.89 19.64
CA PHE A 170 9.06 -14.38 19.37
C PHE A 170 8.03 -15.49 19.08
N ARG A 171 8.49 -16.69 18.73
CA ARG A 171 7.60 -17.80 18.33
C ARG A 171 6.51 -18.18 19.33
N PRO A 172 6.72 -18.15 20.67
CA PRO A 172 5.66 -18.45 21.63
C PRO A 172 4.49 -17.47 21.54
N PHE A 173 4.79 -16.21 21.23
CA PHE A 173 3.81 -15.14 21.11
C PHE A 173 3.13 -15.11 19.74
N TYR A 174 3.80 -15.57 18.70
CA TYR A 174 3.33 -15.53 17.32
C TYR A 174 2.15 -16.48 17.07
N LYS A 175 0.99 -15.91 16.70
CA LYS A 175 -0.18 -16.62 16.20
C LYS A 175 -0.45 -16.17 14.75
N PRO A 176 -0.98 -17.04 13.91
CA PRO A 176 -1.57 -18.37 14.21
C PRO A 176 -0.54 -19.51 14.32
N GLY A 177 0.76 -19.23 14.32
CA GLY A 177 1.81 -20.22 14.38
C GLY A 177 2.20 -20.76 12.99
N LYS A 178 3.28 -21.55 12.95
CA LYS A 178 3.93 -21.95 11.68
C LYS A 178 3.04 -22.76 10.74
N LYS A 179 2.16 -23.60 11.28
CA LYS A 179 1.33 -24.51 10.45
C LYS A 179 0.32 -23.69 9.65
N ILE A 180 -0.51 -22.93 10.35
CA ILE A 180 -1.56 -22.11 9.74
C ILE A 180 -0.95 -20.98 8.88
N ALA A 181 0.17 -20.40 9.31
CA ALA A 181 0.87 -19.36 8.54
C ALA A 181 1.35 -19.82 7.15
N LYS A 182 1.47 -21.15 6.91
CA LYS A 182 1.83 -21.70 5.59
C LYS A 182 0.64 -21.85 4.64
N GLU A 183 -0.58 -21.81 5.16
CA GLU A 183 -1.75 -21.98 4.30
C GLU A 183 -1.79 -20.83 3.26
N ARG A 184 -1.95 -21.21 2.00
CA ARG A 184 -2.04 -20.28 0.86
C ARG A 184 -3.48 -19.89 0.56
N ASP A 185 -4.40 -20.84 0.75
CA ASP A 185 -5.81 -20.56 0.62
C ASP A 185 -6.26 -19.67 1.78
N TRP A 186 -6.74 -18.49 1.43
CA TRP A 186 -7.09 -17.45 2.37
C TRP A 186 -8.28 -17.84 3.26
N HIS A 187 -9.32 -18.41 2.66
CA HIS A 187 -10.51 -18.82 3.42
C HIS A 187 -10.18 -19.94 4.40
N LYS A 188 -9.45 -20.95 3.92
CA LYS A 188 -9.01 -22.05 4.78
C LYS A 188 -8.09 -21.58 5.90
N LYS A 189 -7.20 -20.60 5.62
CA LYS A 189 -6.36 -20.00 6.66
C LYS A 189 -7.20 -19.32 7.74
N LEU A 190 -8.22 -18.54 7.35
CA LEU A 190 -9.13 -17.90 8.29
C LEU A 190 -9.93 -18.93 9.09
N GLU A 191 -10.47 -19.96 8.44
CA GLU A 191 -11.18 -21.05 9.14
C GLU A 191 -10.30 -21.74 10.19
N GLU A 192 -9.04 -22.06 9.87
CA GLU A 192 -8.10 -22.64 10.82
C GLU A 192 -7.77 -21.67 11.98
N ILE A 193 -7.69 -20.35 11.70
CA ILE A 193 -7.52 -19.31 12.74
C ILE A 193 -8.73 -19.31 13.66
N VAL A 194 -9.94 -19.26 13.11
CA VAL A 194 -11.20 -19.24 13.84
C VAL A 194 -11.34 -20.50 14.71
N GLU A 195 -11.01 -21.68 14.17
CA GLU A 195 -11.04 -22.94 14.93
C GLU A 195 -10.10 -22.92 16.15
N LYS A 196 -8.91 -22.33 15.99
CA LYS A 196 -7.90 -22.29 17.06
C LYS A 196 -8.03 -21.09 18.01
N ALA A 197 -8.84 -20.10 17.65
CA ALA A 197 -9.02 -18.85 18.39
C ALA A 197 -9.29 -19.05 19.90
N PRO A 198 -10.14 -20.01 20.35
CA PRO A 198 -10.38 -20.21 21.77
C PRO A 198 -9.17 -20.71 22.57
N SER A 199 -8.17 -21.26 21.91
CA SER A 199 -6.95 -21.75 22.57
C SER A 199 -5.88 -20.67 22.79
N TRP A 200 -6.14 -19.43 22.36
CA TRP A 200 -5.18 -18.35 22.42
C TRP A 200 -5.62 -17.24 23.38
N ASP A 201 -4.67 -16.70 24.13
CA ASP A 201 -4.83 -15.45 24.87
C ASP A 201 -4.15 -14.33 24.08
N ILE A 202 -4.95 -13.58 23.30
CA ILE A 202 -4.46 -12.54 22.39
C ILE A 202 -4.48 -11.19 23.08
N GLY A 203 -3.34 -10.48 23.01
CA GLY A 203 -3.21 -9.10 23.48
C GLY A 203 -3.00 -8.09 22.35
N PHE A 204 -2.47 -8.55 21.23
CA PHE A 204 -2.11 -7.73 20.07
C PHE A 204 -2.58 -8.40 18.76
N VAL A 205 -3.24 -7.65 17.90
CA VAL A 205 -3.58 -8.07 16.54
C VAL A 205 -2.84 -7.18 15.54
N VAL A 206 -2.32 -7.78 14.47
CA VAL A 206 -1.65 -7.08 13.37
C VAL A 206 -2.21 -7.59 12.04
N GLY A 207 -2.60 -6.69 11.18
CA GLY A 207 -3.09 -7.04 9.84
C GLY A 207 -3.82 -5.90 9.16
N VAL A 208 -4.13 -6.12 7.89
CA VAL A 208 -4.93 -5.20 7.09
C VAL A 208 -6.36 -5.11 7.67
N PRO A 209 -6.98 -3.92 7.75
CA PRO A 209 -8.29 -3.72 8.38
C PRO A 209 -9.37 -4.70 7.93
N ALA A 210 -9.57 -4.85 6.62
CA ALA A 210 -10.57 -5.77 6.08
C ALA A 210 -10.40 -7.21 6.59
N TRP A 211 -9.17 -7.70 6.63
CA TRP A 211 -8.87 -9.08 7.01
C TRP A 211 -9.07 -9.33 8.51
N VAL A 212 -8.70 -8.36 9.34
CA VAL A 212 -8.89 -8.46 10.79
C VAL A 212 -10.37 -8.39 11.14
N GLN A 213 -11.12 -7.49 10.51
CA GLN A 213 -12.57 -7.36 10.68
C GLN A 213 -13.27 -8.67 10.33
N MET A 214 -13.01 -9.23 9.14
CA MET A 214 -13.58 -10.51 8.71
C MET A 214 -13.27 -11.64 9.69
N CYS A 215 -12.04 -11.73 10.17
CA CYS A 215 -11.64 -12.73 11.16
C CYS A 215 -12.44 -12.59 12.47
N PHE A 216 -12.63 -11.36 12.95
CA PHE A 216 -13.43 -11.11 14.17
C PHE A 216 -14.90 -11.45 13.97
N GLU A 217 -15.49 -11.06 12.84
CA GLU A 217 -16.87 -11.40 12.50
C GLU A 217 -17.08 -12.92 12.49
N MET A 218 -16.20 -13.68 11.83
CA MET A 218 -16.24 -15.15 11.78
C MET A 218 -16.11 -15.79 13.18
N ILE A 219 -15.24 -15.26 14.04
CA ILE A 219 -15.07 -15.75 15.42
C ILE A 219 -16.35 -15.51 16.23
N ILE A 220 -16.88 -14.28 16.18
CA ILE A 220 -18.08 -13.87 16.94
C ILE A 220 -19.28 -14.73 16.51
N GLU A 221 -19.48 -14.91 15.22
CA GLU A 221 -20.57 -15.73 14.68
C GLU A 221 -20.45 -17.20 15.10
N ARG A 222 -19.26 -17.80 14.90
CA ARG A 222 -19.03 -19.23 15.20
C ARG A 222 -19.26 -19.59 16.66
N TYR A 223 -18.80 -18.71 17.57
CA TYR A 223 -18.86 -18.98 19.02
C TYR A 223 -20.03 -18.26 19.69
N LYS A 224 -20.90 -17.60 18.92
CA LYS A 224 -22.10 -16.87 19.40
C LYS A 224 -21.76 -15.87 20.51
N LEU A 225 -20.69 -15.08 20.29
CA LEU A 225 -20.21 -14.07 21.23
C LEU A 225 -20.96 -12.73 21.02
N ASN A 226 -20.98 -11.87 22.03
CA ASN A 226 -21.48 -10.52 21.86
C ASN A 226 -20.43 -9.61 21.18
N ASN A 227 -19.15 -9.88 21.44
CA ASN A 227 -18.02 -9.14 20.90
C ASN A 227 -16.74 -9.96 21.03
N ILE A 228 -15.65 -9.51 20.42
CA ILE A 228 -14.39 -10.26 20.41
C ILE A 228 -13.73 -10.38 21.79
N HIS A 229 -14.00 -9.45 22.72
CA HIS A 229 -13.42 -9.48 24.06
C HIS A 229 -14.05 -10.57 24.97
N ASP A 230 -15.20 -11.13 24.58
CA ASP A 230 -15.76 -12.29 25.26
C ASP A 230 -14.82 -13.50 25.12
N LEU A 231 -14.05 -13.57 24.02
CA LEU A 231 -13.04 -14.60 23.78
C LEU A 231 -11.63 -14.16 24.20
N TRP A 232 -11.24 -12.92 23.85
CA TRP A 232 -9.91 -12.38 24.10
C TRP A 232 -9.96 -11.16 25.02
N PRO A 233 -10.18 -11.34 26.32
CA PRO A 233 -10.33 -10.22 27.26
C PRO A 233 -9.08 -9.36 27.40
N ASN A 234 -7.89 -9.88 27.03
CA ASN A 234 -6.63 -9.15 27.07
C ASN A 234 -6.31 -8.42 25.77
N LEU A 235 -7.12 -8.55 24.70
CA LEU A 235 -6.92 -7.82 23.45
C LEU A 235 -7.00 -6.31 23.72
N SER A 236 -5.94 -5.59 23.37
CA SER A 236 -5.79 -4.17 23.72
C SER A 236 -5.13 -3.34 22.61
N PHE A 237 -4.41 -4.00 21.70
CA PHE A 237 -3.66 -3.32 20.64
C PHE A 237 -4.04 -3.86 19.27
N TYR A 238 -4.17 -2.96 18.32
CA TYR A 238 -4.33 -3.28 16.92
C TYR A 238 -3.35 -2.49 16.07
N GLY A 239 -2.37 -3.19 15.47
CA GLY A 239 -1.44 -2.63 14.48
C GLY A 239 -1.99 -2.80 13.07
N HIS A 240 -2.19 -1.70 12.37
CA HIS A 240 -2.73 -1.69 11.01
C HIS A 240 -1.82 -0.93 10.04
N GLY A 241 -2.03 -1.17 8.76
CA GLY A 241 -1.33 -0.51 7.66
C GLY A 241 -1.74 -1.12 6.33
N GLY A 242 -1.13 -0.65 5.25
CA GLY A 242 -1.41 -1.11 3.90
C GLY A 242 -2.62 -0.45 3.24
N MET A 243 -3.57 0.04 4.04
CA MET A 243 -4.75 0.81 3.60
C MET A 243 -5.25 1.72 4.71
N SER A 244 -6.13 2.68 4.37
CA SER A 244 -6.78 3.54 5.35
C SER A 244 -7.69 2.72 6.27
N PHE A 245 -7.62 2.98 7.58
CA PHE A 245 -8.50 2.35 8.57
C PHE A 245 -9.85 3.06 8.71
N GLU A 246 -9.93 4.35 8.41
CA GLU A 246 -11.13 5.16 8.63
C GLU A 246 -12.43 4.56 8.03
N PRO A 247 -12.44 3.99 6.80
CA PRO A 247 -13.65 3.37 6.25
C PRO A 247 -14.16 2.16 7.06
N TYR A 248 -13.25 1.46 7.74
CA TYR A 248 -13.56 0.26 8.52
C TYR A 248 -13.90 0.53 9.97
N LYS A 249 -13.47 1.67 10.51
CA LYS A 249 -13.46 1.98 11.94
C LYS A 249 -14.81 1.74 12.61
N ILE A 250 -15.89 2.26 12.06
CA ILE A 250 -17.24 2.11 12.64
C ILE A 250 -17.67 0.64 12.69
N GLY A 251 -17.48 -0.10 11.61
CA GLY A 251 -17.79 -1.54 11.54
C GLY A 251 -16.95 -2.35 12.51
N PHE A 252 -15.66 -2.05 12.55
CA PHE A 252 -14.69 -2.70 13.41
C PHE A 252 -14.97 -2.46 14.90
N GLU A 253 -15.26 -1.22 15.30
CA GLU A 253 -15.55 -0.86 16.70
C GLU A 253 -16.82 -1.54 17.25
N ARG A 254 -17.80 -1.87 16.39
CA ARG A 254 -18.99 -2.64 16.78
C ARG A 254 -18.68 -4.08 17.22
N LEU A 255 -17.53 -4.61 16.80
CA LEU A 255 -17.08 -5.96 17.15
C LEU A 255 -16.35 -5.99 18.49
N LEU A 256 -16.11 -4.82 19.10
CA LEU A 256 -15.31 -4.65 20.31
C LEU A 256 -16.19 -4.47 21.55
N GLY A 257 -15.84 -5.11 22.66
CA GLY A 257 -16.44 -4.87 24.00
C GLY A 257 -15.77 -3.72 24.75
N LYS A 258 -14.58 -3.27 24.31
CA LYS A 258 -13.84 -2.14 24.86
C LYS A 258 -12.92 -1.55 23.79
N PRO A 259 -12.53 -0.26 23.89
CA PRO A 259 -11.63 0.37 22.92
C PRO A 259 -10.28 -0.32 22.82
N LEU A 260 -9.71 -0.34 21.62
CA LEU A 260 -8.33 -0.75 21.35
C LEU A 260 -7.41 0.46 21.18
N THR A 261 -6.14 0.26 21.43
CA THR A 261 -5.09 1.21 21.04
C THR A 261 -4.69 0.89 19.59
N TYR A 262 -5.02 1.79 18.68
CA TYR A 262 -4.65 1.68 17.28
C TYR A 262 -3.23 2.15 17.06
N ILE A 263 -2.50 1.46 16.18
CA ILE A 263 -1.10 1.74 15.86
C ILE A 263 -0.96 1.65 14.35
N GLU A 264 -0.75 2.78 13.71
CA GLU A 264 -0.61 2.85 12.28
C GLU A 264 0.83 2.63 11.83
N THR A 265 0.99 1.91 10.70
CA THR A 265 2.28 1.65 10.06
C THR A 265 2.21 1.87 8.56
N TYR A 266 3.26 2.48 8.01
CA TYR A 266 3.47 2.56 6.57
C TYR A 266 4.60 1.60 6.17
N LEU A 267 4.20 0.35 5.92
CA LEU A 267 5.08 -0.72 5.47
C LEU A 267 4.75 -1.09 4.03
N ALA A 268 5.67 -0.79 3.12
CA ALA A 268 5.61 -1.18 1.71
C ALA A 268 6.53 -2.37 1.43
N SER A 269 6.40 -2.98 0.26
CA SER A 269 7.31 -4.06 -0.19
C SER A 269 8.76 -3.61 -0.27
N GLU A 270 8.97 -2.33 -0.51
CA GLU A 270 10.26 -1.66 -0.63
C GLU A 270 10.90 -1.29 0.72
N GLY A 271 10.13 -1.24 1.81
CA GLY A 271 10.64 -0.94 3.13
C GLY A 271 9.60 -0.45 4.14
N PHE A 272 10.02 -0.26 5.38
CA PHE A 272 9.22 0.33 6.45
C PHE A 272 9.46 1.84 6.47
N LEU A 273 8.51 2.62 5.94
CA LEU A 273 8.70 4.04 5.64
C LEU A 273 8.34 4.96 6.79
N ALA A 274 7.23 4.68 7.49
CA ALA A 274 6.77 5.51 8.59
C ALA A 274 5.96 4.71 9.61
N TYR A 275 5.86 5.21 10.84
CA TYR A 275 5.08 4.61 11.91
C TYR A 275 4.52 5.65 12.88
N GLN A 276 3.42 5.34 13.51
CA GLN A 276 2.89 6.13 14.60
C GLN A 276 3.83 6.04 15.81
N ASP A 277 4.41 7.16 16.23
CA ASP A 277 5.45 7.22 17.25
C ASP A 277 4.94 7.68 18.63
N HIS A 278 3.71 8.18 18.71
CA HIS A 278 3.06 8.56 19.97
C HIS A 278 1.56 8.29 19.97
N GLN A 279 0.99 8.20 21.15
CA GLN A 279 -0.43 7.92 21.35
C GLN A 279 -1.28 9.06 20.79
N ASN A 280 -2.35 8.69 20.06
CA ASN A 280 -3.27 9.63 19.40
C ASN A 280 -2.60 10.56 18.36
N ALA A 281 -1.48 10.15 17.78
CA ALA A 281 -0.90 10.86 16.65
C ALA A 281 -1.91 10.92 15.49
N THR A 282 -2.00 12.06 14.83
CA THR A 282 -2.83 12.28 13.64
C THR A 282 -2.11 11.88 12.36
N GLY A 283 -0.84 11.48 12.47
CA GLY A 283 0.00 11.03 11.38
C GLY A 283 1.07 10.05 11.85
N MET A 284 1.92 9.67 10.92
CA MET A 284 3.05 8.77 11.14
C MET A 284 4.36 9.50 10.97
N ARG A 285 5.32 9.18 11.84
CA ARG A 285 6.68 9.68 11.71
C ARG A 285 7.43 8.97 10.60
N LEU A 286 7.97 9.72 9.66
CA LEU A 286 8.83 9.23 8.59
C LEU A 286 10.16 8.71 9.18
N VAL A 287 10.64 7.57 8.72
CA VAL A 287 11.87 6.93 9.21
C VAL A 287 13.08 7.54 8.52
N THR A 288 13.62 8.61 9.07
CA THR A 288 14.72 9.39 8.48
C THR A 288 16.13 8.90 8.83
N ASP A 289 16.25 8.03 9.84
CA ASP A 289 17.52 7.69 10.49
C ASP A 289 18.03 6.25 10.22
N GLU A 290 17.29 5.47 9.43
CA GLU A 290 17.58 4.05 9.23
C GLU A 290 18.13 3.75 7.82
N HIS A 291 17.47 2.90 7.07
CA HIS A 291 17.97 2.26 5.84
C HIS A 291 17.32 2.79 4.55
N ILE A 292 16.62 3.92 4.64
CA ILE A 292 15.92 4.56 3.52
C ILE A 292 16.32 6.03 3.43
N TYR A 293 16.74 6.44 2.25
CA TYR A 293 16.90 7.85 1.88
C TYR A 293 15.71 8.29 1.05
N PHE A 294 15.13 9.42 1.40
CA PHE A 294 13.92 9.98 0.80
C PHE A 294 14.20 11.21 -0.03
N GLU A 295 13.52 11.30 -1.17
CA GLU A 295 13.36 12.53 -1.95
C GLU A 295 11.86 12.71 -2.23
N PHE A 296 11.43 13.95 -2.48
CA PHE A 296 10.03 14.32 -2.58
C PHE A 296 9.77 15.11 -3.85
N VAL A 297 8.70 14.78 -4.57
CA VAL A 297 8.27 15.49 -5.77
C VAL A 297 6.88 16.07 -5.51
N PRO A 298 6.70 17.42 -5.53
CA PRO A 298 5.36 18.00 -5.39
C PRO A 298 4.39 17.38 -6.40
N PHE A 299 3.28 16.81 -5.91
CA PHE A 299 2.30 16.16 -6.75
C PHE A 299 1.35 17.20 -7.35
N ASN A 300 1.69 17.67 -8.53
CA ASN A 300 0.94 18.69 -9.28
C ASN A 300 1.18 18.55 -10.79
N GLU A 301 0.40 19.26 -11.59
CA GLU A 301 0.47 19.26 -13.06
C GLU A 301 1.83 19.71 -13.65
N LYS A 302 2.66 20.42 -12.90
CA LYS A 302 4.01 20.80 -13.38
C LYS A 302 4.94 19.60 -13.41
N ASN A 303 4.81 18.70 -12.43
CA ASN A 303 5.71 17.57 -12.21
C ASN A 303 5.17 16.24 -12.75
N PHE A 304 3.85 16.09 -12.86
CA PHE A 304 3.19 14.87 -13.32
C PHE A 304 2.29 15.16 -14.52
N ASP A 305 2.14 14.16 -15.39
CA ASP A 305 1.17 14.18 -16.47
C ASP A 305 -0.23 13.68 -16.01
N ASP A 306 -1.20 13.65 -16.93
CA ASP A 306 -2.57 13.21 -16.64
C ASP A 306 -2.69 11.73 -16.27
N LEU A 307 -1.66 10.93 -16.58
CA LEU A 307 -1.56 9.51 -16.23
C LEU A 307 -0.83 9.27 -14.90
N GLY A 308 -0.38 10.36 -14.24
CA GLY A 308 0.39 10.29 -13.01
C GLY A 308 1.84 9.82 -13.21
N GLU A 309 2.36 9.92 -14.43
CA GLU A 309 3.77 9.67 -14.71
C GLU A 309 4.60 10.94 -14.49
N LEU A 310 5.81 10.74 -14.00
CA LEU A 310 6.72 11.83 -13.68
C LEU A 310 7.28 12.46 -14.96
N LYS A 311 7.20 13.81 -15.08
CA LYS A 311 7.77 14.57 -16.18
C LYS A 311 9.30 14.71 -16.05
N GLU A 312 10.00 14.83 -17.17
CA GLU A 312 11.47 14.90 -17.20
C GLU A 312 12.05 16.06 -16.37
N ASN A 313 11.35 17.21 -16.35
CA ASN A 313 11.79 18.43 -15.65
C ASN A 313 11.15 18.59 -14.27
N ALA A 314 10.70 17.50 -13.64
CA ALA A 314 10.09 17.55 -12.33
C ALA A 314 11.08 18.07 -11.26
N VAL A 315 10.57 18.91 -10.37
CA VAL A 315 11.35 19.45 -9.25
C VAL A 315 11.39 18.43 -8.13
N ILE A 316 12.59 18.15 -7.61
CA ILE A 316 12.81 17.13 -6.57
C ILE A 316 13.40 17.82 -5.34
N TYR A 317 12.71 17.66 -4.23
CA TYR A 317 13.10 18.23 -2.94
C TYR A 317 13.77 17.19 -2.03
N SER A 318 14.71 17.64 -1.24
CA SER A 318 15.21 16.95 -0.05
C SER A 318 14.29 17.24 1.15
N ILE A 319 14.51 16.52 2.25
CA ILE A 319 13.62 16.61 3.43
C ILE A 319 13.58 18.00 4.09
N ASP A 320 14.60 18.80 3.93
CA ASP A 320 14.65 20.19 4.44
C ASP A 320 13.95 21.20 3.53
N GLU A 321 13.71 20.85 2.27
CA GLU A 321 13.09 21.71 1.26
C GLU A 321 11.55 21.55 1.18
N ILE A 322 10.98 20.53 1.85
CA ILE A 322 9.52 20.28 1.85
C ILE A 322 8.77 21.39 2.62
N GLU A 323 7.50 21.55 2.28
CA GLU A 323 6.54 22.44 2.94
C GLU A 323 5.35 21.61 3.47
N GLU A 324 4.74 22.06 4.57
CA GLU A 324 3.53 21.44 5.11
C GLU A 324 2.32 21.70 4.22
N GLY A 325 1.37 20.76 4.23
CA GLY A 325 0.11 20.91 3.51
C GLY A 325 0.17 20.59 2.02
N ILE A 326 1.36 20.36 1.45
CA ILE A 326 1.56 19.99 0.05
C ILE A 326 1.60 18.47 -0.08
N ASP A 327 0.95 17.95 -1.13
CA ASP A 327 1.04 16.54 -1.49
C ASP A 327 2.34 16.27 -2.24
N TYR A 328 3.10 15.27 -1.79
CA TYR A 328 4.36 14.84 -2.41
C TYR A 328 4.31 13.37 -2.82
N ALA A 329 4.74 13.08 -4.03
CA ALA A 329 5.13 11.71 -4.41
C ALA A 329 6.50 11.40 -3.83
N ILE A 330 6.69 10.16 -3.34
CA ILE A 330 7.91 9.74 -2.65
C ILE A 330 8.84 9.01 -3.62
N LEU A 331 10.09 9.45 -3.64
CA LEU A 331 11.22 8.71 -4.19
C LEU A 331 12.02 8.09 -3.04
N ILE A 332 12.38 6.84 -3.17
CA ILE A 332 13.14 6.12 -2.15
C ILE A 332 14.43 5.53 -2.71
N THR A 333 15.45 5.54 -1.85
CA THR A 333 16.70 4.81 -2.05
C THR A 333 16.90 3.91 -0.84
N THR A 334 16.96 2.58 -1.05
CA THR A 334 16.87 1.62 0.06
C THR A 334 17.96 0.55 0.02
N THR A 335 18.15 -0.11 1.15
CA THR A 335 18.99 -1.32 1.24
C THR A 335 18.44 -2.51 0.45
N GLY A 336 17.24 -2.42 -0.11
CA GLY A 336 16.68 -3.37 -1.06
C GLY A 336 17.29 -3.28 -2.47
N GLY A 337 18.09 -2.24 -2.74
CA GLY A 337 18.63 -1.95 -4.07
C GLY A 337 17.66 -1.15 -4.96
N ALA A 338 16.71 -0.46 -4.34
CA ALA A 338 15.98 0.61 -4.98
C ALA A 338 16.82 1.89 -4.93
N TRP A 339 16.95 2.58 -6.06
CA TRP A 339 17.74 3.79 -6.22
C TRP A 339 16.90 4.85 -6.89
N ARG A 340 16.63 5.97 -6.17
CA ARG A 340 15.75 7.06 -6.63
C ARG A 340 14.46 6.53 -7.26
N TYR A 341 13.85 5.57 -6.58
CA TYR A 341 12.73 4.80 -7.07
C TYR A 341 11.41 5.47 -6.66
N LEU A 342 10.58 5.80 -7.65
CA LEU A 342 9.22 6.31 -7.43
C LEU A 342 8.32 5.16 -7.00
N ILE A 343 7.94 5.13 -5.71
CA ILE A 343 7.07 4.08 -5.16
C ILE A 343 5.63 4.21 -5.65
N GLY A 344 5.23 5.43 -6.03
CA GLY A 344 3.92 5.74 -6.57
C GLY A 344 2.90 6.19 -5.52
N ASP A 345 3.25 6.24 -4.25
CA ASP A 345 2.39 6.76 -3.19
C ASP A 345 2.59 8.27 -3.03
N THR A 346 1.53 8.96 -2.60
CA THR A 346 1.56 10.38 -2.23
C THR A 346 1.35 10.55 -0.74
N ILE A 347 2.12 11.46 -0.16
CA ILE A 347 2.06 11.82 1.25
C ILE A 347 1.94 13.34 1.42
N LYS A 348 1.53 13.75 2.60
CA LYS A 348 1.50 15.14 3.03
C LYS A 348 2.19 15.27 4.38
N PHE A 349 3.08 16.26 4.52
CA PHE A 349 3.62 16.60 5.84
C PHE A 349 2.60 17.46 6.59
N ILE A 350 2.23 17.01 7.78
CA ILE A 350 1.33 17.72 8.71
C ILE A 350 2.09 18.40 9.84
N ASP A 351 3.33 17.97 10.10
CA ASP A 351 4.28 18.56 11.01
C ASP A 351 5.70 18.28 10.47
N LYS A 352 6.29 19.30 9.87
CA LYS A 352 7.63 19.24 9.27
C LYS A 352 8.69 19.03 10.35
N GLU A 353 8.52 19.65 11.49
CA GLU A 353 9.50 19.61 12.58
C GLU A 353 9.67 18.20 13.12
N ASN A 354 8.60 17.46 13.24
CA ASN A 354 8.60 16.09 13.72
C ASN A 354 8.55 15.04 12.60
N THR A 355 8.65 15.49 11.34
CA THR A 355 8.53 14.64 10.14
C THR A 355 7.27 13.79 10.11
N GLN A 356 6.16 14.35 10.63
CA GLN A 356 4.87 13.67 10.66
C GLN A 356 4.19 13.77 9.30
N ILE A 357 3.76 12.63 8.79
CA ILE A 357 3.11 12.50 7.48
C ILE A 357 1.77 11.79 7.59
N ILE A 358 0.92 12.06 6.61
CA ILE A 358 -0.23 11.22 6.28
C ILE A 358 -0.10 10.74 4.84
N ILE A 359 -0.64 9.55 4.55
CA ILE A 359 -0.75 9.04 3.18
C ILE A 359 -1.99 9.68 2.55
N THR A 360 -1.84 10.32 1.38
CA THR A 360 -2.93 11.03 0.71
C THR A 360 -3.45 10.32 -0.52
N GLY A 361 -2.72 9.34 -1.04
CA GLY A 361 -3.14 8.56 -2.20
C GLY A 361 -1.98 8.01 -3.01
N ARG A 362 -2.18 7.98 -4.33
CA ARG A 362 -1.17 7.51 -5.29
C ARG A 362 -1.04 8.46 -6.48
N THR A 363 0.14 8.47 -7.11
CA THR A 363 0.42 9.30 -8.29
C THR A 363 -0.44 8.90 -9.49
N LYS A 364 -0.74 7.61 -9.63
CA LYS A 364 -1.69 7.12 -10.63
C LYS A 364 -3.10 7.13 -10.04
N HIS A 365 -4.09 7.48 -10.84
CA HIS A 365 -5.49 7.40 -10.42
C HIS A 365 -5.85 5.92 -10.22
N PHE A 366 -6.12 5.56 -8.98
CA PHE A 366 -6.54 4.22 -8.60
C PHE A 366 -7.90 4.25 -7.93
N LEU A 367 -8.70 3.24 -8.19
CA LEU A 367 -9.73 2.83 -7.28
C LEU A 367 -9.12 1.83 -6.31
N SER A 368 -9.10 2.17 -5.03
CA SER A 368 -8.67 1.28 -3.96
C SER A 368 -9.48 1.61 -2.72
N LEU A 369 -10.43 0.76 -2.40
CA LEU A 369 -11.29 0.84 -1.22
C LEU A 369 -10.82 -0.11 -0.13
N VAL A 370 -10.36 -1.27 -0.58
CA VAL A 370 -10.02 -2.41 0.26
C VAL A 370 -8.60 -2.94 -0.02
N GLY A 371 -7.87 -2.29 -0.92
CA GLY A 371 -6.52 -2.70 -1.32
C GLY A 371 -6.42 -3.27 -2.74
N GLU A 372 -7.49 -3.22 -3.52
CA GLU A 372 -7.58 -3.74 -4.88
C GLU A 372 -6.73 -3.01 -5.92
N HIS A 373 -6.25 -1.82 -5.60
CA HIS A 373 -5.32 -1.00 -6.40
C HIS A 373 -5.59 -0.99 -7.92
N LEU A 374 -6.86 -0.82 -8.32
CA LEU A 374 -7.23 -0.76 -9.74
C LEU A 374 -6.73 0.51 -10.40
N SER A 375 -5.80 0.35 -11.34
CA SER A 375 -5.32 1.46 -12.18
C SER A 375 -6.31 1.78 -13.30
N VAL A 376 -6.23 3.00 -13.84
CA VAL A 376 -6.96 3.38 -15.06
C VAL A 376 -6.63 2.44 -16.21
N ASP A 377 -5.39 1.98 -16.31
CA ASP A 377 -4.95 1.02 -17.34
C ASP A 377 -5.66 -0.34 -17.20
N ASN A 378 -5.74 -0.89 -15.96
CA ASN A 378 -6.50 -2.12 -15.72
C ASN A 378 -7.96 -1.95 -16.13
N MET A 379 -8.58 -0.82 -15.75
CA MET A 379 -9.97 -0.52 -16.09
C MET A 379 -10.18 -0.38 -17.60
N ASN A 380 -9.33 0.37 -18.30
CA ASN A 380 -9.40 0.53 -19.74
C ASN A 380 -9.27 -0.83 -20.45
N LYS A 381 -8.26 -1.64 -20.09
CA LYS A 381 -8.05 -2.97 -20.68
C LYS A 381 -9.24 -3.91 -20.46
N ALA A 382 -9.85 -3.86 -19.26
CA ALA A 382 -11.04 -4.65 -18.99
C ALA A 382 -12.22 -4.21 -19.88
N ILE A 383 -12.46 -2.90 -20.00
CA ILE A 383 -13.51 -2.34 -20.85
C ILE A 383 -13.26 -2.66 -22.32
N ASP A 384 -12.04 -2.47 -22.83
CA ASP A 384 -11.68 -2.78 -24.21
C ASP A 384 -11.91 -4.26 -24.54
N ALA A 385 -11.48 -5.17 -23.65
CA ALA A 385 -11.67 -6.59 -23.81
C ALA A 385 -13.15 -7.01 -23.83
N VAL A 386 -13.95 -6.44 -22.92
CA VAL A 386 -15.39 -6.71 -22.86
C VAL A 386 -16.14 -6.11 -24.04
N SER A 387 -15.76 -4.90 -24.47
CA SER A 387 -16.31 -4.27 -25.68
C SER A 387 -16.10 -5.15 -26.90
N ALA A 388 -14.89 -5.71 -27.07
CA ALA A 388 -14.58 -6.63 -28.15
C ALA A 388 -15.33 -7.97 -28.05
N GLU A 389 -15.45 -8.54 -26.84
CA GLU A 389 -16.13 -9.83 -26.58
C GLU A 389 -17.61 -9.78 -26.92
N PHE A 390 -18.29 -8.68 -26.55
CA PHE A 390 -19.73 -8.50 -26.81
C PHE A 390 -20.05 -7.72 -28.08
N ASN A 391 -19.03 -7.24 -28.80
CA ASN A 391 -19.16 -6.39 -29.99
C ASN A 391 -20.04 -5.15 -29.71
N ILE A 392 -19.77 -4.45 -28.60
CA ILE A 392 -20.46 -3.23 -28.16
C ILE A 392 -19.49 -2.06 -28.10
N SER A 393 -20.02 -0.83 -28.20
CA SER A 393 -19.23 0.39 -28.03
C SER A 393 -19.39 0.96 -26.63
N ILE A 394 -18.27 1.12 -25.91
CA ILE A 394 -18.23 1.77 -24.59
C ILE A 394 -17.26 2.97 -24.68
N PRO A 395 -17.74 4.14 -25.19
CA PRO A 395 -16.88 5.32 -25.37
C PRO A 395 -16.43 5.95 -24.05
N GLU A 396 -17.26 5.87 -22.99
CA GLU A 396 -16.99 6.47 -21.70
C GLU A 396 -17.48 5.58 -20.55
N TYR A 397 -16.74 5.62 -19.45
CA TYR A 397 -17.14 4.97 -18.21
C TYR A 397 -16.56 5.72 -17.00
N THR A 398 -17.14 5.46 -15.86
CA THR A 398 -16.56 5.81 -14.55
C THR A 398 -16.96 4.76 -13.52
N VAL A 399 -16.17 4.67 -12.47
CA VAL A 399 -16.41 3.75 -11.36
C VAL A 399 -16.33 4.46 -10.03
N THR A 400 -17.08 3.99 -9.07
CA THR A 400 -17.02 4.45 -7.68
C THR A 400 -17.10 3.27 -6.74
N GLY A 401 -16.60 3.47 -5.53
CA GLY A 401 -16.80 2.55 -4.43
C GLY A 401 -18.05 2.88 -3.64
N VAL A 402 -18.80 1.86 -3.27
CA VAL A 402 -20.01 1.99 -2.46
C VAL A 402 -19.98 1.03 -1.28
N PRO A 403 -20.58 1.37 -0.14
CA PRO A 403 -20.76 0.44 0.97
C PRO A 403 -21.59 -0.78 0.57
N TYR A 404 -21.23 -1.95 1.09
CA TYR A 404 -21.95 -3.21 0.91
C TYR A 404 -21.95 -4.01 2.23
N GLY A 405 -22.96 -3.78 3.05
CA GLY A 405 -22.97 -4.28 4.43
C GLY A 405 -21.81 -3.72 5.24
N SER A 406 -20.98 -4.61 5.80
CA SER A 406 -19.74 -4.24 6.52
C SER A 406 -18.53 -4.04 5.61
N PHE A 407 -18.70 -4.23 4.30
CA PHE A 407 -17.65 -4.23 3.27
C PHE A 407 -17.95 -3.24 2.16
N PHE A 408 -17.43 -3.47 0.97
CA PHE A 408 -17.52 -2.57 -0.16
C PHE A 408 -17.89 -3.32 -1.44
N ALA A 409 -18.40 -2.54 -2.41
CA ALA A 409 -18.66 -2.95 -3.78
C ALA A 409 -18.22 -1.87 -4.76
N HIS A 410 -18.00 -2.26 -6.01
CA HIS A 410 -17.81 -1.32 -7.11
C HIS A 410 -19.13 -1.06 -7.82
N LYS A 411 -19.42 0.22 -8.08
CA LYS A 411 -20.50 0.64 -8.97
C LYS A 411 -19.93 1.33 -10.20
N TRP A 412 -20.18 0.74 -11.35
CA TRP A 412 -19.73 1.23 -12.65
C TRP A 412 -20.88 1.95 -13.36
N TYR A 413 -20.59 3.10 -13.89
CA TYR A 413 -21.47 3.83 -14.79
C TYR A 413 -20.87 3.77 -16.17
N ILE A 414 -21.56 3.12 -17.11
CA ILE A 414 -21.03 2.79 -18.44
C ILE A 414 -21.90 3.45 -19.50
N ALA A 415 -21.31 4.31 -20.33
CA ALA A 415 -21.95 4.83 -21.50
C ALA A 415 -21.97 3.76 -22.59
N CYS A 416 -23.14 3.26 -22.92
CA CYS A 416 -23.33 2.27 -23.97
C CYS A 416 -24.73 2.47 -24.59
N ASN A 417 -24.77 2.62 -25.90
CA ASN A 417 -26.04 2.74 -26.65
C ASN A 417 -26.53 1.37 -27.16
N ASP A 418 -25.67 0.36 -27.10
CA ASP A 418 -25.99 -1.02 -27.49
C ASP A 418 -26.80 -1.72 -26.40
N SER A 419 -27.61 -2.70 -26.81
CA SER A 419 -28.44 -3.48 -25.86
C SER A 419 -27.60 -4.60 -25.26
N ILE A 420 -27.29 -4.50 -23.96
CA ILE A 420 -26.61 -5.53 -23.18
C ILE A 420 -27.19 -5.58 -21.77
N ASP A 421 -27.26 -6.78 -21.20
CA ASP A 421 -27.67 -6.97 -19.81
C ASP A 421 -26.60 -6.43 -18.84
N PRO A 422 -26.93 -5.47 -17.95
CA PRO A 422 -25.98 -4.92 -16.97
C PRO A 422 -25.32 -5.98 -16.08
N VAL A 423 -26.04 -7.07 -15.73
CA VAL A 423 -25.52 -8.14 -14.88
C VAL A 423 -24.47 -8.95 -15.64
N VAL A 424 -24.72 -9.24 -16.91
CA VAL A 424 -23.78 -9.96 -17.78
C VAL A 424 -22.52 -9.10 -17.98
N LEU A 425 -22.69 -7.82 -18.24
CA LEU A 425 -21.59 -6.87 -18.42
C LEU A 425 -20.74 -6.75 -17.15
N ALA A 426 -21.39 -6.61 -15.98
CA ALA A 426 -20.71 -6.56 -14.67
C ALA A 426 -19.83 -7.80 -14.44
N LYS A 427 -20.39 -8.99 -14.70
CA LYS A 427 -19.66 -10.25 -14.54
C LYS A 427 -18.45 -10.37 -15.47
N ALA A 428 -18.59 -9.93 -16.71
CA ALA A 428 -17.49 -9.95 -17.69
C ALA A 428 -16.37 -9.00 -17.27
N ILE A 429 -16.71 -7.76 -16.87
CA ILE A 429 -15.73 -6.79 -16.34
C ILE A 429 -15.01 -7.37 -15.12
N ASP A 430 -15.73 -7.96 -14.17
CA ASP A 430 -15.18 -8.57 -12.97
C ASP A 430 -14.15 -9.67 -13.29
N GLN A 431 -14.51 -10.57 -14.20
CA GLN A 431 -13.61 -11.63 -14.65
C GLN A 431 -12.34 -11.10 -15.32
N LYS A 432 -12.48 -10.08 -16.17
CA LYS A 432 -11.32 -9.44 -16.82
C LYS A 432 -10.43 -8.74 -15.81
N LEU A 433 -10.99 -8.00 -14.86
CA LEU A 433 -10.24 -7.33 -13.82
C LEU A 433 -9.49 -8.35 -12.93
N CYS A 434 -10.11 -9.46 -12.55
CA CYS A 434 -9.44 -10.55 -11.81
C CYS A 434 -8.25 -11.13 -12.60
N SER A 435 -8.33 -11.19 -13.93
CA SER A 435 -7.22 -11.66 -14.75
C SER A 435 -6.11 -10.64 -14.98
N LEU A 436 -6.38 -9.35 -14.76
CA LEU A 436 -5.47 -8.23 -15.00
C LEU A 436 -4.81 -7.70 -13.73
N ASN A 437 -5.37 -8.03 -12.56
CA ASN A 437 -4.90 -7.46 -11.30
C ASN A 437 -5.09 -8.46 -10.16
N ASP A 438 -3.97 -8.95 -9.62
CA ASP A 438 -3.94 -9.96 -8.57
C ASP A 438 -4.53 -9.44 -7.24
N ASP A 439 -4.32 -8.16 -6.89
CA ASP A 439 -4.91 -7.56 -5.69
C ASP A 439 -6.43 -7.49 -5.83
N TYR A 440 -6.94 -7.08 -7.00
CA TYR A 440 -8.36 -7.10 -7.26
C TYR A 440 -8.94 -8.51 -7.10
N ALA A 441 -8.27 -9.54 -7.66
CA ALA A 441 -8.71 -10.92 -7.54
C ALA A 441 -8.69 -11.40 -6.07
N ILE A 442 -7.71 -11.00 -5.27
CA ILE A 442 -7.64 -11.30 -3.84
C ILE A 442 -8.79 -10.61 -3.10
N GLU A 443 -9.00 -9.30 -3.36
CA GLU A 443 -10.02 -8.54 -2.66
C GLU A 443 -11.45 -8.92 -3.07
N ARG A 444 -11.68 -9.40 -4.29
CA ARG A 444 -12.96 -10.01 -4.70
C ARG A 444 -13.32 -11.25 -3.88
N ASN A 445 -12.33 -11.97 -3.40
CA ASN A 445 -12.52 -13.10 -2.49
C ASN A 445 -12.60 -12.68 -1.01
N SER A 446 -12.27 -11.43 -0.67
CA SER A 446 -12.20 -10.95 0.72
C SER A 446 -13.17 -9.81 1.01
N ALA A 447 -12.82 -8.59 0.74
CA ALA A 447 -13.52 -7.39 1.20
C ALA A 447 -14.32 -6.67 0.10
N LEU A 448 -14.04 -6.91 -1.17
CA LEU A 448 -14.79 -6.38 -2.30
C LEU A 448 -15.90 -7.36 -2.70
N LYS A 449 -17.09 -7.20 -2.12
CA LYS A 449 -18.14 -8.23 -2.18
C LYS A 449 -18.94 -8.27 -3.47
N ASP A 450 -19.07 -7.13 -4.15
CA ASP A 450 -19.93 -7.04 -5.34
C ASP A 450 -19.38 -6.04 -6.38
N ILE A 451 -19.86 -6.20 -7.60
CA ILE A 451 -19.70 -5.27 -8.71
C ILE A 451 -21.05 -5.08 -9.39
N SER A 452 -21.45 -3.85 -9.58
CA SER A 452 -22.68 -3.49 -10.28
C SER A 452 -22.41 -2.55 -11.45
N VAL A 453 -23.21 -2.63 -12.50
CA VAL A 453 -23.14 -1.78 -13.68
C VAL A 453 -24.47 -1.06 -13.85
N GLN A 454 -24.41 0.24 -14.01
CA GLN A 454 -25.51 1.06 -14.48
C GLN A 454 -25.20 1.56 -15.90
N ILE A 455 -25.97 1.11 -16.87
CA ILE A 455 -25.81 1.55 -18.26
C ILE A 455 -26.48 2.91 -18.41
N LEU A 456 -25.79 3.84 -19.04
CA LEU A 456 -26.23 5.18 -19.35
C LEU A 456 -26.14 5.41 -20.87
N LYS A 457 -26.96 6.29 -21.39
CA LYS A 457 -26.77 6.80 -22.76
C LYS A 457 -25.54 7.74 -22.76
N GLU A 458 -24.77 7.73 -23.83
CA GLU A 458 -23.60 8.61 -24.00
C GLU A 458 -23.92 10.09 -23.79
N GLU A 459 -25.11 10.52 -24.22
CA GLU A 459 -25.60 11.88 -24.06
C GLU A 459 -25.70 12.32 -22.58
N VAL A 460 -25.94 11.39 -21.66
CA VAL A 460 -26.05 11.69 -20.22
C VAL A 460 -24.70 12.09 -19.66
N ILE A 461 -23.63 11.37 -20.01
CA ILE A 461 -22.28 11.72 -19.57
C ILE A 461 -21.84 13.05 -20.18
N ARG A 462 -22.12 13.25 -21.48
CA ARG A 462 -21.82 14.51 -22.17
C ARG A 462 -22.57 15.68 -21.52
N GLY A 463 -23.86 15.52 -21.23
CA GLY A 463 -24.69 16.54 -20.55
C GLY A 463 -24.17 16.89 -19.16
N PHE A 464 -23.63 15.93 -18.40
CA PHE A 464 -22.99 16.22 -17.12
C PHE A 464 -21.70 17.03 -17.29
N MET A 465 -20.88 16.72 -18.30
CA MET A 465 -19.68 17.51 -18.59
C MET A 465 -20.02 18.95 -19.02
N GLU A 466 -21.09 19.13 -19.78
CA GLU A 466 -21.64 20.45 -20.11
C GLU A 466 -22.08 21.22 -18.87
N PHE A 467 -22.83 20.56 -18.00
CA PHE A 467 -23.27 21.12 -16.72
C PHE A 467 -22.13 21.58 -15.83
N GLN A 468 -21.02 20.86 -15.87
CA GLN A 468 -19.78 21.20 -15.14
C GLN A 468 -18.95 22.30 -15.83
N GLY A 469 -19.35 22.82 -17.00
CA GLY A 469 -18.56 23.77 -17.77
C GLY A 469 -17.27 23.19 -18.36
N LYS A 470 -17.19 21.87 -18.50
CA LYS A 470 -16.00 21.12 -18.92
C LYS A 470 -16.16 20.49 -20.31
N LEU A 471 -16.81 21.19 -21.24
CA LEU A 471 -16.84 20.79 -22.64
C LEU A 471 -15.61 21.32 -23.37
N GLY A 472 -14.88 20.41 -24.03
CA GLY A 472 -13.76 20.73 -24.91
C GLY A 472 -12.76 19.59 -24.96
N GLY A 473 -12.03 19.46 -26.07
CA GLY A 473 -11.13 18.33 -26.35
C GLY A 473 -9.96 18.11 -25.37
N GLN A 474 -9.85 18.94 -24.31
CA GLN A 474 -8.86 18.78 -23.26
C GLN A 474 -9.45 18.24 -21.93
N HIS A 475 -10.78 18.15 -21.81
CA HIS A 475 -11.43 17.65 -20.59
C HIS A 475 -11.92 16.22 -20.80
N LYS A 476 -11.35 15.28 -20.04
CA LYS A 476 -11.78 13.87 -20.00
C LYS A 476 -12.70 13.64 -18.82
N PHE A 477 -13.71 12.77 -19.02
CA PHE A 477 -14.54 12.32 -17.91
C PHE A 477 -13.71 11.49 -16.93
N PRO A 478 -13.75 11.76 -15.60
CA PRO A 478 -12.95 11.05 -14.62
C PRO A 478 -13.26 9.55 -14.60
N ARG A 479 -12.26 8.71 -14.68
CA ARG A 479 -12.42 7.24 -14.60
C ARG A 479 -12.84 6.75 -13.22
N VAL A 480 -12.59 7.56 -12.18
CA VAL A 480 -13.04 7.29 -10.80
C VAL A 480 -13.70 8.53 -10.24
N LEU A 481 -14.93 8.37 -9.73
CA LEU A 481 -15.67 9.44 -9.03
C LEU A 481 -15.64 9.21 -7.52
N LYS A 482 -15.37 10.28 -6.76
CA LYS A 482 -15.32 10.26 -5.28
C LYS A 482 -15.90 11.56 -4.69
N GLY A 483 -16.42 11.47 -3.47
CA GLY A 483 -16.87 12.62 -2.69
C GLY A 483 -17.80 13.57 -3.46
N LYS A 484 -17.53 14.87 -3.44
CA LYS A 484 -18.36 15.89 -4.08
C LYS A 484 -18.60 15.70 -5.58
N GLN A 485 -17.65 15.10 -6.31
CA GLN A 485 -17.84 14.83 -7.73
C GLN A 485 -18.86 13.71 -7.97
N LEU A 486 -18.82 12.67 -7.13
CA LEU A 486 -19.81 11.60 -7.16
C LEU A 486 -21.19 12.12 -6.80
N GLU A 487 -21.29 12.87 -5.70
CA GLU A 487 -22.57 13.48 -5.25
C GLU A 487 -23.19 14.35 -6.35
N ALA A 488 -22.36 15.19 -7.00
CA ALA A 488 -22.82 16.04 -8.11
C ALA A 488 -23.30 15.21 -9.31
N PHE A 489 -22.59 14.11 -9.63
CA PHE A 489 -22.96 13.23 -10.73
C PHE A 489 -24.26 12.47 -10.43
N GLU A 490 -24.39 11.88 -9.26
CA GLU A 490 -25.61 11.16 -8.87
C GLU A 490 -26.82 12.09 -8.76
N THR A 491 -26.65 13.32 -8.25
CA THR A 491 -27.70 14.35 -8.25
C THR A 491 -28.11 14.73 -9.68
N PHE A 492 -27.14 14.88 -10.58
CA PHE A 492 -27.41 15.13 -11.99
C PHE A 492 -28.20 13.98 -12.63
N LEU A 493 -27.83 12.74 -12.37
CA LEU A 493 -28.55 11.55 -12.85
C LEU A 493 -29.99 11.50 -12.35
N GLN A 494 -30.23 11.79 -11.06
CA GLN A 494 -31.56 11.82 -10.47
C GLN A 494 -32.46 12.88 -11.13
N ASN A 495 -31.90 14.08 -11.41
CA ASN A 495 -32.63 15.19 -11.99
C ASN A 495 -32.91 15.04 -13.50
N ASN A 496 -32.13 14.18 -14.20
CA ASN A 496 -32.22 13.98 -15.64
C ASN A 496 -32.69 12.55 -16.03
N GLN A 497 -33.04 11.71 -15.07
CA GLN A 497 -33.80 10.49 -15.32
C GLN A 497 -35.28 10.91 -15.45
N SER A 498 -35.76 11.10 -16.70
CA SER A 498 -37.18 11.11 -16.96
C SER A 498 -37.79 9.79 -16.48
N PRO A 499 -38.93 9.82 -15.77
CA PRO A 499 -39.59 8.56 -15.44
C PRO A 499 -39.97 7.85 -16.73
N CYS A 500 -39.51 6.62 -16.93
CA CYS A 500 -40.01 5.68 -17.91
C CYS A 500 -41.42 5.23 -17.53
#